data_0e9e462f00bc25858c6cdcc69bcc837a
#
_entry.id   0e9e462f00bc25858c6cdcc69bcc837a
#
_cell.length_a   1.000
_cell.length_b   1.000
_cell.length_c   1.000
_cell.angle_alpha   90.00
_cell.angle_beta   90.00
_cell.angle_gamma   90.00
#
_symmetry.space_group_name_H-M   'P 1'
#
loop_
_entity.id
_entity.type
_entity.pdbx_description
1 polymer ?
#
loop_
_entity_poly.entity_id
_entity_poly.type
_entity_poly.pdbx_seq_one_letter_code
_entity_poly.pdbx_strand_id
1 'polypeptide(L)'
;MGPTKEPDKARISTAWQDPAIMQIGKGGLSEGVIKEAKRLIKKHKYIKVRLLRSAVESDSKKHIFESLAKGTGSELVGIRGNTAVLFKL
;
A
#
# COMPACT_ATOMS: atom_id res chain seq x y z
N MET A 1 21.97 -15.80 -8.35
CA MET A 1 20.88 -15.52 -8.50
C MET A 1 20.41 -14.73 -7.52
N GLY A 2 20.07 -13.72 -7.75
CA GLY A 2 19.48 -12.96 -6.74
C GLY A 2 18.24 -13.67 -6.30
N PRO A 3 18.04 -13.82 -5.04
CA PRO A 3 16.81 -14.35 -4.57
C PRO A 3 15.71 -13.39 -4.92
N THR A 4 14.52 -13.90 -5.09
CA THR A 4 13.37 -13.05 -5.19
C THR A 4 13.29 -12.26 -3.91
N LYS A 5 12.86 -11.01 -4.03
CA LYS A 5 12.64 -10.20 -2.85
C LYS A 5 11.46 -10.76 -2.08
N GLU A 6 11.71 -11.13 -0.86
CA GLU A 6 10.67 -11.60 0.03
C GLU A 6 10.50 -10.59 1.15
N PRO A 7 9.26 -10.36 1.58
CA PRO A 7 9.04 -9.44 2.68
C PRO A 7 9.58 -10.00 3.99
N ASP A 8 10.18 -9.13 4.79
CA ASP A 8 10.66 -9.48 6.12
C ASP A 8 9.45 -9.53 7.06
N LYS A 9 9.21 -10.69 7.64
CA LYS A 9 8.05 -10.89 8.52
C LYS A 9 8.05 -9.93 9.71
N ALA A 10 9.20 -9.65 10.28
CA ALA A 10 9.28 -8.74 11.40
C ALA A 10 8.91 -7.32 10.99
N ARG A 11 9.35 -6.90 9.81
CA ARG A 11 9.02 -5.57 9.29
C ARG A 11 7.55 -5.46 8.90
N ILE A 12 6.98 -6.54 8.39
CA ILE A 12 5.55 -6.58 8.09
C ILE A 12 4.75 -6.41 9.39
N SER A 13 5.13 -7.13 10.42
CA SER A 13 4.46 -7.03 11.72
C SER A 13 4.53 -5.61 12.26
N THR A 14 5.70 -4.98 12.17
CA THR A 14 5.88 -3.61 12.60
C THR A 14 5.00 -2.66 11.78
N ALA A 15 4.95 -2.86 10.46
CA ALA A 15 4.13 -2.02 9.60
C ALA A 15 2.65 -2.13 9.95
N TRP A 16 2.17 -3.32 10.30
CA TRP A 16 0.79 -3.49 10.72
C TRP A 16 0.48 -2.79 12.04
N GLN A 17 1.45 -2.73 12.96
CA GLN A 17 1.28 -2.10 14.25
C GLN A 17 1.36 -0.58 14.17
N ASP A 18 2.11 -0.07 13.20
CA ASP A 18 2.26 1.37 13.03
C ASP A 18 1.00 1.98 12.45
N PRO A 19 0.76 3.28 12.67
CA PRO A 19 -0.36 3.95 12.01
C PRO A 19 -0.13 3.99 10.49
N ALA A 20 -1.22 4.11 9.75
CA ALA A 20 -1.13 4.22 8.30
C ALA A 20 -0.36 5.49 7.93
N ILE A 21 0.59 5.35 7.04
CA ILE A 21 1.41 6.48 6.60
C ILE A 21 0.70 7.30 5.53
N MET A 22 -0.33 6.74 4.94
CA MET A 22 -1.04 7.36 3.85
C MET A 22 -2.50 6.93 3.84
N GLN A 23 -3.38 7.79 3.37
CA GLN A 23 -4.80 7.48 3.25
C GLN A 23 -5.27 7.75 1.83
N ILE A 24 -6.21 6.94 1.36
CA ILE A 24 -6.84 7.12 0.06
C ILE A 24 -8.30 7.46 0.29
N GLY A 25 -8.71 8.62 -0.17
CA GLY A 25 -10.08 9.12 0.02
C GLY A 25 -10.92 9.08 -1.25
N LYS A 26 -11.90 9.97 -1.30
CA LYS A 26 -12.91 10.02 -2.35
C LYS A 26 -12.36 10.03 -3.78
N GLY A 27 -11.24 10.64 -4.02
CA GLY A 27 -10.63 10.67 -5.34
C GLY A 27 -10.04 9.36 -5.82
N GLY A 28 -9.96 8.37 -4.95
CA GLY A 28 -9.36 7.09 -5.29
C GLY A 28 -7.89 7.22 -5.66
N LEU A 29 -7.47 6.44 -6.66
CA LEU A 29 -6.08 6.44 -7.09
C LEU A 29 -5.83 7.51 -8.15
N SER A 30 -5.68 8.75 -7.70
CA SER A 30 -5.28 9.82 -8.60
C SER A 30 -3.78 9.75 -8.86
N GLU A 31 -3.33 10.50 -9.88
CA GLU A 31 -1.91 10.59 -10.18
C GLU A 31 -1.10 11.07 -8.98
N GLY A 32 -1.63 12.05 -8.26
CA GLY A 32 -0.98 12.56 -7.07
C GLY A 32 -0.84 11.53 -5.97
N VAL A 33 -1.87 10.69 -5.78
CA VAL A 33 -1.84 9.60 -4.80
C VAL A 33 -0.77 8.59 -5.18
N ILE A 34 -0.71 8.19 -6.44
CA ILE A 34 0.28 7.24 -6.93
C ILE A 34 1.70 7.78 -6.74
N LYS A 35 1.92 9.06 -7.07
CA LYS A 35 3.22 9.69 -6.91
C LYS A 35 3.65 9.74 -5.44
N GLU A 36 2.73 10.08 -4.56
CA GLU A 36 3.02 10.15 -3.13
C GLU A 36 3.34 8.77 -2.57
N ALA A 37 2.55 7.77 -2.95
CA ALA A 37 2.78 6.40 -2.51
C ALA A 37 4.13 5.89 -3.01
N LYS A 38 4.47 6.20 -4.26
CA LYS A 38 5.74 5.81 -4.85
C LYS A 38 6.93 6.41 -4.08
N ARG A 39 6.81 7.68 -3.71
CA ARG A 39 7.82 8.36 -2.92
C ARG A 39 7.98 7.71 -1.54
N LEU A 40 6.85 7.42 -0.90
CA LEU A 40 6.85 6.84 0.45
C LEU A 40 7.39 5.41 0.45
N ILE A 41 6.99 4.60 -0.53
CA ILE A 41 7.45 3.21 -0.60
C ILE A 41 8.96 3.14 -0.88
N LYS A 42 9.46 4.07 -1.68
CA LYS A 42 10.89 4.16 -1.96
C LYS A 42 11.69 4.51 -0.71
N LYS A 43 11.13 5.42 0.11
CA LYS A 43 11.81 5.89 1.32
C LYS A 43 11.73 4.85 2.45
N HIS A 44 10.55 4.28 2.66
CA HIS A 44 10.30 3.44 3.84
C HIS A 44 10.40 1.94 3.57
N LYS A 45 10.33 1.51 2.34
CA LYS A 45 10.34 0.11 1.90
C LYS A 45 9.05 -0.63 2.25
N TYR A 46 8.49 -0.42 3.43
CA TYR A 46 7.23 -1.00 3.88
C TYR A 46 6.31 0.14 4.27
N ILE A 47 5.13 0.19 3.69
CA ILE A 47 4.16 1.23 4.05
C ILE A 47 2.80 0.60 4.32
N LYS A 48 2.08 1.23 5.24
CA LYS A 48 0.70 0.86 5.54
C LYS A 48 -0.20 1.96 4.99
N VAL A 49 -1.16 1.57 4.19
CA VAL A 49 -2.08 2.50 3.54
C VAL A 49 -3.50 2.22 4.01
N ARG A 50 -4.21 3.27 4.38
CA ARG A 50 -5.60 3.15 4.81
C ARG A 50 -6.51 3.65 3.71
N LEU A 51 -7.59 2.90 3.47
CA LEU A 51 -8.59 3.27 2.49
C LEU A 51 -9.80 3.84 3.23
N LEU A 52 -10.15 5.06 2.94
CA LEU A 52 -11.30 5.68 3.57
C LEU A 52 -12.59 5.14 2.94
N ARG A 53 -13.66 5.17 3.72
CA ARG A 53 -14.94 4.63 3.27
C ARG A 53 -15.39 5.21 1.93
N SER A 54 -15.16 6.49 1.72
CA SER A 54 -15.56 7.14 0.47
C SER A 54 -14.84 6.59 -0.76
N ALA A 55 -13.65 6.05 -0.59
CA ALA A 55 -12.91 5.44 -1.70
C ALA A 55 -13.48 4.06 -2.05
N VAL A 56 -13.94 3.32 -1.04
CA VAL A 56 -14.48 1.97 -1.22
C VAL A 56 -15.79 2.01 -2.01
N GLU A 57 -16.53 3.11 -1.95
CA GLU A 57 -17.79 3.23 -2.67
C GLU A 57 -17.64 3.17 -4.18
N SER A 58 -16.48 3.54 -4.70
CA SER A 58 -16.28 3.60 -6.16
C SER A 58 -15.63 2.34 -6.72
N ASP A 59 -15.02 1.51 -5.88
CA ASP A 59 -14.35 0.30 -6.36
C ASP A 59 -14.11 -0.63 -5.18
N SER A 60 -13.77 -1.89 -5.47
CA SER A 60 -13.44 -2.83 -4.41
C SER A 60 -12.08 -2.47 -3.81
N LYS A 61 -11.94 -2.67 -2.50
CA LYS A 61 -10.67 -2.37 -1.85
C LYS A 61 -9.52 -3.23 -2.37
N LYS A 62 -9.80 -4.48 -2.72
CA LYS A 62 -8.78 -5.35 -3.30
C LYS A 62 -8.25 -4.76 -4.60
N HIS A 63 -9.14 -4.32 -5.47
CA HIS A 63 -8.76 -3.72 -6.75
C HIS A 63 -7.96 -2.44 -6.56
N ILE A 64 -8.40 -1.60 -5.63
CA ILE A 64 -7.71 -0.34 -5.35
C ILE A 64 -6.28 -0.61 -4.86
N PHE A 65 -6.13 -1.51 -3.88
CA PHE A 65 -4.80 -1.81 -3.34
C PHE A 65 -3.90 -2.51 -4.36
N GLU A 66 -4.45 -3.40 -5.18
CA GLU A 66 -3.66 -4.06 -6.22
C GLU A 66 -3.21 -3.07 -7.28
N SER A 67 -4.08 -2.14 -7.65
CA SER A 67 -3.72 -1.09 -8.60
C SER A 67 -2.66 -0.16 -8.03
N LEU A 68 -2.76 0.16 -6.74
CA LEU A 68 -1.76 0.96 -6.06
C LEU A 68 -0.40 0.27 -6.06
N ALA A 69 -0.35 -1.00 -5.74
CA ALA A 69 0.87 -1.77 -5.73
C ALA A 69 1.52 -1.79 -7.12
N LYS A 70 0.70 -2.03 -8.13
CA LYS A 70 1.16 -2.07 -9.51
C LYS A 70 1.72 -0.72 -9.96
N GLY A 71 1.00 0.37 -9.62
CA GLY A 71 1.40 1.71 -10.01
C GLY A 71 2.65 2.21 -9.31
N THR A 72 3.00 1.65 -8.17
CA THR A 72 4.16 2.08 -7.38
C THR A 72 5.36 1.13 -7.48
N GLY A 73 5.23 0.05 -8.23
CA GLY A 73 6.30 -0.94 -8.32
C GLY A 73 6.53 -1.67 -7.01
N SER A 74 5.46 -1.90 -6.26
CA SER A 74 5.52 -2.58 -4.99
C SER A 74 4.66 -3.83 -5.02
N GLU A 75 4.73 -4.63 -3.96
CA GLU A 75 3.91 -5.81 -3.82
C GLU A 75 2.96 -5.65 -2.64
N LEU A 76 1.72 -6.09 -2.85
CA LEU A 76 0.72 -6.07 -1.79
C LEU A 76 0.96 -7.27 -0.88
N VAL A 77 1.27 -6.99 0.38
CA VAL A 77 1.52 -8.04 1.37
C VAL A 77 0.20 -8.65 1.85
N GLY A 78 -0.79 -7.80 2.10
CA GLY A 78 -2.09 -8.27 2.55
C GLY A 78 -3.01 -7.11 2.85
N ILE A 79 -4.27 -7.44 3.07
CA ILE A 79 -5.31 -6.47 3.39
C ILE A 79 -5.97 -6.90 4.69
N ARG A 80 -6.09 -5.96 5.63
CA ARG A 80 -6.81 -6.17 6.88
C ARG A 80 -7.80 -5.03 7.08
N GLY A 81 -9.10 -5.36 7.04
CA GLY A 81 -10.13 -4.33 7.09
C GLY A 81 -9.97 -3.38 5.92
N ASN A 82 -9.81 -2.09 6.20
CA ASN A 82 -9.62 -1.07 5.18
C ASN A 82 -8.17 -0.62 5.07
N THR A 83 -7.23 -1.43 5.54
CA THR A 83 -5.81 -1.10 5.45
C THR A 83 -5.05 -2.20 4.72
N ALA A 84 -3.92 -1.83 4.16
CA ALA A 84 -3.05 -2.78 3.48
C ALA A 84 -1.60 -2.39 3.74
N VAL A 85 -0.73 -3.39 3.64
CA VAL A 85 0.71 -3.17 3.71
C VAL A 85 1.30 -3.53 2.35
N LEU A 86 2.16 -2.65 1.87
CA LEU A 86 2.87 -2.81 0.61
C LEU A 86 4.37 -2.77 0.89
N PHE A 87 5.14 -3.51 0.10
CA PHE A 87 6.60 -3.40 0.23
C PHE A 87 7.24 -3.21 -1.14
N LYS A 88 8.37 -2.53 -1.13
CA LYS A 88 9.08 -2.21 -2.35
C LYS A 88 9.74 -3.44 -2.95
N LEU A 89 9.50 -3.67 -4.22
CA LEU A 89 10.17 -4.74 -4.96
C LEU A 89 11.60 -4.37 -5.34
#